data_7d0097f17664f18f471d31b0495e45cb
#
_entry.id   7d0097f17664f18f471d31b0495e45cb
#
_cell.length_a   1.000
_cell.length_b   1.000
_cell.length_c   1.000
_cell.angle_alpha   90.00
_cell.angle_beta   90.00
_cell.angle_gamma   90.00
#
_symmetry.space_group_name_H-M   'P 1'
#
loop_
_entity.id
_entity.type
_entity.pdbx_description
1 polymer ?
#
loop_
_entity_poly.entity_id
_entity_poly.type
_entity_poly.pdbx_seq_one_letter_code
_entity_poly.pdbx_strand_id
1 'polypeptide(L)'
;MSGRLPLGQLLGRRRRWLAAGLALILLSLFAGVALLALSGWFITASALAGLGLIAMLDIFAPGAGIRLAAITRTVSRYGERLVTHEATFRLLADLRLALFGRLLRLDEAQLRGLQRGDTLNRLTADVDTLDHLFLGVIGPGVSAFLLTILAGVLAAVWVDPVVALAISVLLLAANPLMAEAARRQGLAASRGLVAALPGLRREAGEGLEGLQELVAFDLGAASRERVQARSARMLGLQERLQRLDALGQAGVTLAGFVATWLALVLGIGLLERDVLSGPVLGLLVLGVLALGEAWQPLPGAWRRLEQCRGAAERLGETWHEAPRLAVAAAPLPARGQSLELEEVSFGYRSDLPPVLDQLSLQIAAGERVAVVGPSGAGKSTLAMLLMRQLDPQAGRIRLEGVDLRALDPDSLRRHIGLLSQRPVLFRDTLAENLRIARPEATEGELFHALETAGLGDFVAGLDDALETWVDEAATNLSGGEARRLALARLVLTDCPIVILDEPTTGLDAATARGLAGTLDRWLEGRTAVMITHDPELLPRHDRQLRLGG
;
A
#
# COMPACT_ATOMS: atom_id res chain seq x y z
N MET A 1 2.17 -21.98 -6.23
CA MET A 1 1.37 -21.09 -7.11
C MET A 1 0.36 -20.21 -6.32
N SER A 2 0.48 -20.07 -5.01
CA SER A 2 -0.54 -19.55 -4.09
C SER A 2 -0.29 -18.13 -3.53
N GLY A 3 0.51 -17.32 -4.17
CA GLY A 3 0.84 -15.97 -3.66
C GLY A 3 0.45 -14.80 -4.58
N ARG A 4 -0.44 -15.00 -5.56
CA ARG A 4 -0.79 -13.92 -6.48
C ARG A 4 -2.00 -13.14 -6.02
N LEU A 5 -1.87 -11.82 -5.96
CA LEU A 5 -3.00 -10.92 -5.75
C LEU A 5 -4.14 -11.24 -6.73
N PRO A 6 -5.41 -11.29 -6.31
CA PRO A 6 -6.54 -11.58 -7.21
C PRO A 6 -6.88 -10.35 -8.09
N LEU A 7 -5.88 -9.83 -8.82
CA LEU A 7 -6.02 -8.66 -9.69
C LEU A 7 -7.15 -8.81 -10.70
N GLY A 8 -7.36 -10.01 -11.24
CA GLY A 8 -8.46 -10.27 -12.18
C GLY A 8 -9.84 -10.04 -11.59
N GLN A 9 -10.05 -10.35 -10.32
CA GLN A 9 -11.33 -10.11 -9.64
C GLN A 9 -11.53 -8.62 -9.34
N LEU A 10 -10.47 -7.92 -8.95
CA LEU A 10 -10.49 -6.48 -8.67
C LEU A 10 -10.75 -5.68 -9.95
N LEU A 11 -10.05 -5.98 -11.04
CA LEU A 11 -10.27 -5.38 -12.35
C LEU A 11 -11.66 -5.71 -12.90
N GLY A 12 -12.16 -6.93 -12.66
CA GLY A 12 -13.50 -7.36 -13.08
C GLY A 12 -14.64 -6.53 -12.50
N ARG A 13 -14.51 -6.03 -11.26
CA ARG A 13 -15.49 -5.12 -10.64
C ARG A 13 -15.60 -3.79 -11.36
N ARG A 14 -14.54 -3.29 -11.99
CA ARG A 14 -14.46 -2.00 -12.68
C ARG A 14 -14.43 -2.10 -14.21
N ARG A 15 -14.74 -3.29 -14.77
CA ARG A 15 -14.62 -3.60 -16.22
C ARG A 15 -15.28 -2.58 -17.14
N ARG A 16 -16.44 -2.01 -16.74
CA ARG A 16 -17.16 -1.02 -17.55
C ARG A 16 -16.37 0.29 -17.70
N TRP A 17 -15.75 0.77 -16.61
CA TRP A 17 -14.92 1.97 -16.62
C TRP A 17 -13.63 1.76 -17.40
N LEU A 18 -13.00 0.59 -17.23
CA LEU A 18 -11.78 0.24 -17.97
C LEU A 18 -12.06 0.09 -19.47
N ALA A 19 -13.19 -0.51 -19.85
CA ALA A 19 -13.61 -0.62 -21.24
C ALA A 19 -13.94 0.74 -21.85
N ALA A 20 -14.61 1.63 -21.12
CA ALA A 20 -14.88 2.99 -21.56
C ALA A 20 -13.57 3.79 -21.74
N GLY A 21 -12.63 3.65 -20.79
CA GLY A 21 -11.30 4.25 -20.92
C GLY A 21 -10.55 3.76 -22.15
N LEU A 22 -10.52 2.45 -22.40
CA LEU A 22 -9.91 1.86 -23.60
C LEU A 22 -10.55 2.34 -24.89
N ALA A 23 -11.89 2.45 -24.93
CA ALA A 23 -12.60 2.99 -26.10
C ALA A 23 -12.24 4.45 -26.37
N LEU A 24 -12.08 5.27 -25.30
CA LEU A 24 -11.67 6.66 -25.44
C LEU A 24 -10.21 6.80 -25.88
N ILE A 25 -9.30 5.94 -25.41
CA ILE A 25 -7.91 5.87 -25.90
C ILE A 25 -7.91 5.57 -27.39
N LEU A 26 -8.62 4.52 -27.81
CA LEU A 26 -8.73 4.14 -29.22
C LEU A 26 -9.32 5.24 -30.08
N LEU A 27 -10.38 5.89 -29.62
CA LEU A 27 -11.00 7.01 -30.34
C LEU A 27 -10.05 8.20 -30.46
N SER A 28 -9.30 8.53 -29.42
CA SER A 28 -8.30 9.61 -29.43
C SER A 28 -7.16 9.33 -30.39
N LEU A 29 -6.63 8.10 -30.37
CA LEU A 29 -5.55 7.68 -31.29
C LEU A 29 -6.04 7.62 -32.73
N PHE A 30 -7.22 7.04 -32.97
CA PHE A 30 -7.83 6.99 -34.30
C PHE A 30 -8.04 8.40 -34.87
N ALA A 31 -8.61 9.31 -34.06
CA ALA A 31 -8.79 10.70 -34.46
C ALA A 31 -7.44 11.40 -34.78
N GLY A 32 -6.37 11.06 -34.05
CA GLY A 32 -5.00 11.55 -34.33
C GLY A 32 -4.46 11.06 -35.67
N VAL A 33 -4.62 9.77 -35.97
CA VAL A 33 -4.25 9.17 -37.26
C VAL A 33 -5.10 9.76 -38.39
N ALA A 34 -6.40 9.84 -38.22
CA ALA A 34 -7.32 10.44 -39.22
C ALA A 34 -6.98 11.90 -39.49
N LEU A 35 -6.65 12.67 -38.45
CA LEU A 35 -6.24 14.07 -38.59
C LEU A 35 -5.02 14.21 -39.55
N LEU A 36 -3.96 13.46 -39.28
CA LEU A 36 -2.72 13.54 -40.10
C LEU A 36 -2.93 12.94 -41.48
N ALA A 37 -3.67 11.84 -41.59
CA ALA A 37 -3.99 11.22 -42.86
C ALA A 37 -4.79 12.18 -43.79
N LEU A 38 -5.87 12.78 -43.26
CA LEU A 38 -6.66 13.77 -43.99
C LEU A 38 -5.87 15.04 -44.33
N SER A 39 -4.97 15.47 -43.44
CA SER A 39 -4.07 16.59 -43.72
C SER A 39 -3.11 16.27 -44.86
N GLY A 40 -2.57 15.05 -44.92
CA GLY A 40 -1.72 14.57 -46.00
C GLY A 40 -2.46 14.57 -47.34
N TRP A 41 -3.69 14.04 -47.36
CA TRP A 41 -4.56 14.09 -48.53
C TRP A 41 -4.80 15.52 -48.99
N PHE A 42 -5.17 16.41 -48.09
CA PHE A 42 -5.54 17.78 -48.38
C PHE A 42 -4.34 18.61 -48.91
N ILE A 43 -3.16 18.45 -48.30
CA ILE A 43 -1.92 19.13 -48.73
C ILE A 43 -1.57 18.70 -50.14
N THR A 44 -1.57 17.40 -50.44
CA THR A 44 -1.23 16.86 -51.77
C THR A 44 -2.28 17.27 -52.80
N ALA A 45 -3.57 17.21 -52.47
CA ALA A 45 -4.63 17.63 -53.38
C ALA A 45 -4.55 19.13 -53.69
N SER A 46 -4.23 19.98 -52.70
CA SER A 46 -4.07 21.41 -52.88
C SER A 46 -2.86 21.73 -53.76
N ALA A 47 -1.74 21.01 -53.62
CA ALA A 47 -0.56 21.15 -54.46
C ALA A 47 -0.87 20.82 -55.94
N LEU A 48 -1.59 19.71 -56.17
CA LEU A 48 -2.01 19.31 -57.54
C LEU A 48 -3.00 20.29 -58.15
N ALA A 49 -3.91 20.87 -57.38
CA ALA A 49 -4.83 21.92 -57.84
C ALA A 49 -4.06 23.19 -58.17
N GLY A 50 -3.04 23.58 -57.38
CA GLY A 50 -2.17 24.71 -57.69
C GLY A 50 -1.35 24.54 -58.96
N LEU A 51 -1.03 23.29 -59.34
CA LEU A 51 -0.38 22.95 -60.62
C LEU A 51 -1.36 22.86 -61.79
N GLY A 52 -2.65 23.06 -61.58
CA GLY A 52 -3.68 22.96 -62.62
C GLY A 52 -4.05 21.52 -62.99
N LEU A 53 -3.55 20.52 -62.28
CA LEU A 53 -3.84 19.09 -62.51
C LEU A 53 -5.19 18.62 -61.96
N ILE A 54 -5.79 19.39 -61.06
CA ILE A 54 -7.13 19.20 -60.52
C ILE A 54 -7.93 20.47 -60.80
N ALA A 55 -9.00 20.37 -61.61
CA ALA A 55 -9.78 21.50 -62.06
C ALA A 55 -10.64 22.15 -60.94
N MET A 56 -11.18 21.38 -60.03
CA MET A 56 -11.94 21.86 -58.88
C MET A 56 -11.55 21.05 -57.63
N LEU A 57 -11.08 21.72 -56.57
CA LEU A 57 -10.80 21.11 -55.27
C LEU A 57 -11.88 21.54 -54.26
N ASP A 58 -12.59 20.58 -53.70
CA ASP A 58 -13.41 20.85 -52.51
C ASP A 58 -12.51 21.03 -51.30
N ILE A 59 -12.48 22.23 -50.74
CA ILE A 59 -11.72 22.60 -49.55
C ILE A 59 -12.55 22.48 -48.27
N PHE A 60 -13.89 22.45 -48.39
CA PHE A 60 -14.75 22.49 -47.22
C PHE A 60 -14.88 21.13 -46.54
N ALA A 61 -15.15 20.07 -47.31
CA ALA A 61 -15.33 18.73 -46.74
C ALA A 61 -14.06 18.20 -46.04
N PRO A 62 -12.82 18.23 -46.63
CA PRO A 62 -11.60 17.86 -45.93
C PRO A 62 -11.30 18.77 -44.73
N GLY A 63 -11.50 20.08 -44.88
CA GLY A 63 -11.33 21.03 -43.78
C GLY A 63 -12.27 20.79 -42.60
N ALA A 64 -13.52 20.41 -42.86
CA ALA A 64 -14.49 20.00 -41.81
C ALA A 64 -14.05 18.69 -41.14
N GLY A 65 -13.58 17.69 -41.93
CA GLY A 65 -13.06 16.42 -41.43
C GLY A 65 -11.84 16.58 -40.50
N ILE A 66 -10.87 17.43 -40.90
CA ILE A 66 -9.69 17.77 -40.11
C ILE A 66 -10.10 18.42 -38.77
N ARG A 67 -11.02 19.39 -38.82
CA ARG A 67 -11.53 20.04 -37.58
C ARG A 67 -12.25 19.04 -36.66
N LEU A 68 -13.11 18.21 -37.25
CA LEU A 68 -13.82 17.17 -36.49
C LEU A 68 -12.82 16.21 -35.83
N ALA A 69 -11.82 15.73 -36.55
CA ALA A 69 -10.79 14.86 -36.02
C ALA A 69 -9.99 15.55 -34.89
N ALA A 70 -9.63 16.84 -35.04
CA ALA A 70 -8.94 17.59 -34.00
C ALA A 70 -9.76 17.76 -32.73
N ILE A 71 -11.05 18.11 -32.87
CA ILE A 71 -11.98 18.23 -31.73
C ILE A 71 -12.17 16.87 -31.06
N THR A 72 -12.46 15.84 -31.86
CA THR A 72 -12.66 14.45 -31.33
C THR A 72 -11.41 13.97 -30.57
N ARG A 73 -10.22 14.19 -31.13
CA ARG A 73 -8.94 13.85 -30.44
C ARG A 73 -8.84 14.56 -29.09
N THR A 74 -9.14 15.85 -29.05
CA THR A 74 -9.00 16.64 -27.82
C THR A 74 -10.04 16.24 -26.77
N VAL A 75 -11.31 16.12 -27.16
CA VAL A 75 -12.41 15.76 -26.24
C VAL A 75 -12.24 14.32 -25.74
N SER A 76 -11.93 13.37 -26.64
CA SER A 76 -11.74 11.97 -26.23
C SER A 76 -10.51 11.79 -25.34
N ARG A 77 -9.42 12.55 -25.58
CA ARG A 77 -8.23 12.54 -24.72
C ARG A 77 -8.52 13.10 -23.33
N TYR A 78 -9.30 14.15 -23.24
CA TYR A 78 -9.74 14.69 -21.95
C TYR A 78 -10.65 13.70 -21.22
N GLY A 79 -11.66 13.17 -21.91
CA GLY A 79 -12.57 12.16 -21.36
C GLY A 79 -11.84 10.88 -20.93
N GLU A 80 -10.87 10.44 -21.72
CA GLU A 80 -10.00 9.30 -21.39
C GLU A 80 -9.29 9.51 -20.07
N ARG A 81 -8.63 10.66 -19.88
CA ARG A 81 -7.94 10.97 -18.61
C ARG A 81 -8.90 10.95 -17.43
N LEU A 82 -10.06 11.57 -17.52
CA LEU A 82 -11.05 11.58 -16.45
C LEU A 82 -11.51 10.15 -16.09
N VAL A 83 -11.91 9.38 -17.11
CA VAL A 83 -12.48 8.04 -16.91
C VAL A 83 -11.43 7.06 -16.40
N THR A 84 -10.23 7.09 -16.96
CA THR A 84 -9.17 6.15 -16.57
C THR A 84 -8.62 6.46 -15.18
N HIS A 85 -8.37 7.71 -14.85
CA HIS A 85 -7.91 8.08 -13.50
C HIS A 85 -8.97 7.80 -12.44
N GLU A 86 -10.25 8.12 -12.70
CA GLU A 86 -11.34 7.79 -11.78
C GLU A 86 -11.43 6.27 -11.53
N ALA A 87 -11.35 5.46 -12.60
CA ALA A 87 -11.37 4.01 -12.49
C ALA A 87 -10.21 3.48 -11.66
N THR A 88 -9.02 4.02 -11.87
CA THR A 88 -7.80 3.58 -11.20
C THR A 88 -7.78 4.02 -9.74
N PHE A 89 -8.11 5.27 -9.43
CA PHE A 89 -8.14 5.73 -8.04
C PHE A 89 -9.14 4.95 -7.18
N ARG A 90 -10.32 4.64 -7.72
CA ARG A 90 -11.28 3.78 -7.03
C ARG A 90 -10.74 2.36 -6.83
N LEU A 91 -10.05 1.80 -7.82
CA LEU A 91 -9.43 0.49 -7.69
C LEU A 91 -8.35 0.47 -6.60
N LEU A 92 -7.50 1.51 -6.56
CA LEU A 92 -6.45 1.64 -5.54
C LEU A 92 -7.04 1.82 -4.14
N ALA A 93 -8.10 2.62 -4.00
CA ALA A 93 -8.81 2.79 -2.73
C ALA A 93 -9.42 1.46 -2.24
N ASP A 94 -10.12 0.73 -3.12
CA ASP A 94 -10.69 -0.59 -2.82
C ASP A 94 -9.58 -1.58 -2.37
N LEU A 95 -8.41 -1.54 -3.03
CA LEU A 95 -7.27 -2.39 -2.70
C LEU A 95 -6.64 -2.03 -1.34
N ARG A 96 -6.44 -0.72 -1.08
CA ARG A 96 -5.91 -0.26 0.22
C ARG A 96 -6.80 -0.67 1.38
N LEU A 97 -8.11 -0.45 1.25
CA LEU A 97 -9.09 -0.86 2.26
C LEU A 97 -9.07 -2.37 2.50
N ALA A 98 -9.01 -3.16 1.43
CA ALA A 98 -8.97 -4.61 1.54
C ALA A 98 -7.67 -5.13 2.18
N LEU A 99 -6.52 -4.53 1.83
CA LEU A 99 -5.22 -4.85 2.45
C LEU A 99 -5.18 -4.44 3.91
N PHE A 100 -5.62 -3.22 4.23
CA PHE A 100 -5.66 -2.72 5.60
C PHE A 100 -6.56 -3.60 6.48
N GLY A 101 -7.76 -3.95 5.98
CA GLY A 101 -8.67 -4.86 6.69
C GLY A 101 -8.10 -6.27 6.90
N ARG A 102 -7.13 -6.71 6.08
CA ARG A 102 -6.40 -7.97 6.32
C ARG A 102 -5.30 -7.82 7.36
N LEU A 103 -4.54 -6.73 7.30
CA LEU A 103 -3.52 -6.41 8.30
C LEU A 103 -4.11 -6.33 9.71
N LEU A 104 -5.29 -5.75 9.86
CA LEU A 104 -6.00 -5.69 11.15
C LEU A 104 -6.39 -7.06 11.74
N ARG A 105 -6.37 -8.12 10.92
CA ARG A 105 -6.66 -9.49 11.37
C ARG A 105 -5.42 -10.29 11.73
N LEU A 106 -4.23 -9.77 11.45
CA LEU A 106 -2.97 -10.42 11.80
C LEU A 106 -2.70 -10.26 13.31
N ASP A 107 -2.04 -11.26 13.89
CA ASP A 107 -1.61 -11.17 15.27
C ASP A 107 -0.41 -10.20 15.43
N GLU A 108 -0.13 -9.80 16.66
CA GLU A 108 0.94 -8.85 16.96
C GLU A 108 2.33 -9.40 16.57
N ALA A 109 2.57 -10.70 16.71
CA ALA A 109 3.83 -11.31 16.33
C ALA A 109 4.04 -11.27 14.82
N GLN A 110 2.97 -11.49 14.04
CA GLN A 110 2.96 -11.34 12.58
C GLN A 110 3.22 -9.87 12.19
N LEU A 111 2.53 -8.92 12.83
CA LEU A 111 2.73 -7.49 12.58
C LEU A 111 4.12 -7.00 12.96
N ARG A 112 4.70 -7.49 14.06
CA ARG A 112 6.09 -7.19 14.45
C ARG A 112 7.11 -7.78 13.47
N GLY A 113 6.81 -8.94 12.86
CA GLY A 113 7.62 -9.55 11.80
C GLY A 113 7.63 -8.73 10.51
N LEU A 114 6.58 -7.96 10.26
CA LEU A 114 6.50 -6.98 9.19
C LEU A 114 7.19 -5.69 9.68
N GLN A 115 8.37 -5.39 9.15
CA GLN A 115 9.05 -4.11 9.46
C GLN A 115 8.09 -2.94 9.17
N ARG A 116 7.95 -2.00 10.12
CA ARG A 116 7.01 -0.86 10.01
C ARG A 116 7.13 -0.11 8.69
N GLY A 117 8.37 0.17 8.25
CA GLY A 117 8.62 0.84 6.97
C GLY A 117 8.22 0.02 5.75
N ASP A 118 8.33 -1.31 5.82
CA ASP A 118 7.94 -2.21 4.71
C ASP A 118 6.41 -2.30 4.57
N THR A 119 5.69 -2.39 5.68
CA THR A 119 4.21 -2.41 5.71
C THR A 119 3.63 -1.10 5.15
N LEU A 120 4.15 0.05 5.58
CA LEU A 120 3.73 1.34 5.05
C LEU A 120 4.04 1.46 3.55
N ASN A 121 5.22 0.99 3.11
CA ASN A 121 5.59 0.98 1.70
C ASN A 121 4.66 0.08 0.86
N ARG A 122 4.22 -1.06 1.39
CA ARG A 122 3.23 -1.95 0.73
C ARG A 122 1.88 -1.26 0.56
N LEU A 123 1.37 -0.58 1.58
CA LEU A 123 0.09 0.15 1.54
C LEU A 123 0.11 1.41 0.66
N THR A 124 1.28 2.01 0.45
CA THR A 124 1.46 3.23 -0.35
C THR A 124 2.12 2.92 -1.69
N ALA A 125 3.44 2.86 -1.74
CA ALA A 125 4.20 2.81 -2.99
C ALA A 125 3.93 1.55 -3.83
N ASP A 126 3.72 0.37 -3.22
CA ASP A 126 3.42 -0.84 -3.99
C ASP A 126 2.00 -0.81 -4.56
N VAL A 127 1.03 -0.30 -3.81
CA VAL A 127 -0.32 -0.06 -4.33
C VAL A 127 -0.30 0.96 -5.45
N ASP A 128 0.39 2.12 -5.26
CA ASP A 128 0.51 3.16 -6.29
C ASP A 128 1.21 2.66 -7.55
N THR A 129 2.16 1.73 -7.43
CA THR A 129 2.82 1.11 -8.60
C THR A 129 1.82 0.37 -9.50
N LEU A 130 0.73 -0.17 -8.96
CA LEU A 130 -0.31 -0.85 -9.74
C LEU A 130 -1.17 0.09 -10.58
N ASP A 131 -1.17 1.41 -10.31
CA ASP A 131 -1.79 2.42 -11.19
C ASP A 131 -1.25 2.30 -12.62
N HIS A 132 0.04 2.09 -12.74
CA HIS A 132 0.70 1.97 -14.04
C HIS A 132 0.31 0.73 -14.85
N LEU A 133 -0.34 -0.28 -14.26
CA LEU A 133 -0.72 -1.49 -14.98
C LEU A 133 -1.72 -1.19 -16.09
N PHE A 134 -2.78 -0.45 -15.79
CA PHE A 134 -3.79 -0.12 -16.79
C PHE A 134 -3.36 1.07 -17.66
N LEU A 135 -2.99 2.19 -17.05
CA LEU A 135 -2.65 3.44 -17.76
C LEU A 135 -1.36 3.33 -18.57
N GLY A 136 -0.36 2.64 -18.03
CA GLY A 136 0.98 2.59 -18.63
C GLY A 136 1.29 1.34 -19.43
N VAL A 137 0.48 0.27 -19.33
CA VAL A 137 0.78 -1.02 -19.99
C VAL A 137 -0.39 -1.47 -20.85
N ILE A 138 -1.54 -1.79 -20.23
CA ILE A 138 -2.68 -2.42 -20.93
C ILE A 138 -3.30 -1.44 -21.93
N GLY A 139 -3.64 -0.23 -21.50
CA GLY A 139 -4.28 0.77 -22.33
C GLY A 139 -3.50 1.07 -23.62
N PRO A 140 -2.26 1.58 -23.52
CA PRO A 140 -1.45 1.90 -24.69
C PRO A 140 -1.16 0.70 -25.59
N GLY A 141 -0.78 -0.46 -24.99
CA GLY A 141 -0.42 -1.65 -25.75
C GLY A 141 -1.58 -2.22 -26.55
N VAL A 142 -2.75 -2.42 -25.91
CA VAL A 142 -3.96 -2.94 -26.57
C VAL A 142 -4.44 -1.95 -27.63
N SER A 143 -4.42 -0.64 -27.32
CA SER A 143 -4.89 0.38 -28.26
C SER A 143 -4.00 0.49 -29.50
N ALA A 144 -2.67 0.46 -29.36
CA ALA A 144 -1.75 0.48 -30.51
C ALA A 144 -1.95 -0.74 -31.41
N PHE A 145 -2.13 -1.93 -30.80
CA PHE A 145 -2.38 -3.16 -31.53
C PHE A 145 -3.71 -3.12 -32.31
N LEU A 146 -4.81 -2.77 -31.65
CA LEU A 146 -6.13 -2.69 -32.27
C LEU A 146 -6.20 -1.59 -33.34
N LEU A 147 -5.58 -0.44 -33.09
CA LEU A 147 -5.53 0.64 -34.05
C LEU A 147 -4.74 0.25 -35.32
N THR A 148 -3.63 -0.47 -35.16
CA THR A 148 -2.84 -0.95 -36.32
C THR A 148 -3.63 -1.94 -37.15
N ILE A 149 -4.38 -2.85 -36.53
CA ILE A 149 -5.28 -3.77 -37.24
C ILE A 149 -6.36 -2.99 -37.98
N LEU A 150 -7.04 -2.06 -37.29
CA LEU A 150 -8.10 -1.24 -37.90
C LEU A 150 -7.58 -0.43 -39.08
N ALA A 151 -6.44 0.26 -38.91
CA ALA A 151 -5.80 1.05 -39.98
C ALA A 151 -5.38 0.15 -41.15
N GLY A 152 -4.85 -1.06 -40.86
CA GLY A 152 -4.50 -2.05 -41.87
C GLY A 152 -5.70 -2.54 -42.68
N VAL A 153 -6.84 -2.82 -42.03
CA VAL A 153 -8.10 -3.20 -42.71
C VAL A 153 -8.60 -2.06 -43.61
N LEU A 154 -8.61 -0.82 -43.10
CA LEU A 154 -9.01 0.35 -43.89
C LEU A 154 -8.08 0.58 -45.08
N ALA A 155 -6.77 0.47 -44.90
CA ALA A 155 -5.78 0.59 -45.96
C ALA A 155 -5.91 -0.54 -47.01
N ALA A 156 -6.24 -1.77 -46.59
CA ALA A 156 -6.46 -2.90 -47.51
C ALA A 156 -7.69 -2.70 -48.39
N VAL A 157 -8.75 -2.06 -47.86
CA VAL A 157 -9.99 -1.79 -48.62
C VAL A 157 -9.84 -0.58 -49.54
N TRP A 158 -9.13 0.48 -49.13
CA TRP A 158 -9.13 1.75 -49.83
C TRP A 158 -7.83 2.06 -50.61
N VAL A 159 -6.75 1.33 -50.34
CA VAL A 159 -5.45 1.54 -50.98
C VAL A 159 -5.03 0.27 -51.73
N ASP A 160 -4.46 -0.68 -51.02
CA ASP A 160 -4.00 -1.94 -51.57
C ASP A 160 -3.77 -2.96 -50.45
N PRO A 161 -4.24 -4.21 -50.54
CA PRO A 161 -4.12 -5.21 -49.49
C PRO A 161 -2.67 -5.67 -49.24
N VAL A 162 -1.79 -5.64 -50.25
CA VAL A 162 -0.39 -6.06 -50.09
C VAL A 162 0.38 -5.02 -49.32
N VAL A 163 0.21 -3.73 -49.67
CA VAL A 163 0.83 -2.58 -48.97
C VAL A 163 0.34 -2.53 -47.52
N ALA A 164 -0.98 -2.66 -47.31
CA ALA A 164 -1.58 -2.68 -45.98
C ALA A 164 -1.03 -3.81 -45.12
N LEU A 165 -0.93 -5.02 -45.67
CA LEU A 165 -0.39 -6.19 -44.98
C LEU A 165 1.09 -5.99 -44.61
N ALA A 166 1.91 -5.53 -45.55
CA ALA A 166 3.36 -5.31 -45.33
C ALA A 166 3.62 -4.32 -44.19
N ILE A 167 2.90 -3.17 -44.17
CA ILE A 167 3.03 -2.15 -43.12
C ILE A 167 2.51 -2.69 -41.77
N SER A 168 1.34 -3.34 -41.79
CA SER A 168 0.74 -3.88 -40.54
C SER A 168 1.62 -4.97 -39.92
N VAL A 169 2.14 -5.91 -40.72
CA VAL A 169 3.04 -6.97 -40.26
C VAL A 169 4.34 -6.36 -39.69
N LEU A 170 4.91 -5.36 -40.37
CA LEU A 170 6.10 -4.68 -39.88
C LEU A 170 5.86 -4.05 -38.50
N LEU A 171 4.79 -3.28 -38.31
CA LEU A 171 4.50 -2.61 -37.05
C LEU A 171 4.11 -3.59 -35.95
N LEU A 172 3.28 -4.59 -36.25
CA LEU A 172 2.81 -5.60 -35.29
C LEU A 172 3.90 -6.58 -34.87
N ALA A 173 4.92 -6.82 -35.70
CA ALA A 173 6.02 -7.73 -35.39
C ALA A 173 7.22 -6.98 -34.76
N ALA A 174 7.67 -5.88 -35.38
CA ALA A 174 8.89 -5.18 -34.95
C ALA A 174 8.77 -4.62 -33.53
N ASN A 175 7.66 -3.96 -33.22
CA ASN A 175 7.50 -3.29 -31.94
C ASN A 175 7.45 -4.25 -30.73
N PRO A 176 6.66 -5.33 -30.73
CA PRO A 176 6.70 -6.33 -29.65
C PRO A 176 8.05 -7.05 -29.54
N LEU A 177 8.72 -7.35 -30.69
CA LEU A 177 10.05 -7.97 -30.67
C LEU A 177 11.09 -7.07 -30.01
N MET A 178 11.09 -5.78 -30.32
CA MET A 178 11.99 -4.79 -29.69
C MET A 178 11.71 -4.63 -28.20
N ALA A 179 10.42 -4.57 -27.82
CA ALA A 179 10.02 -4.50 -26.43
C ALA A 179 10.47 -5.73 -25.65
N GLU A 180 10.31 -6.94 -26.23
CA GLU A 180 10.75 -8.19 -25.60
C GLU A 180 12.28 -8.28 -25.52
N ALA A 181 13.02 -7.83 -26.51
CA ALA A 181 14.47 -7.76 -26.48
C ALA A 181 14.97 -6.82 -25.36
N ALA A 182 14.39 -5.62 -25.26
CA ALA A 182 14.69 -4.68 -24.19
C ALA A 182 14.36 -5.26 -22.80
N ARG A 183 13.22 -5.94 -22.65
CA ARG A 183 12.82 -6.64 -21.44
C ARG A 183 13.85 -7.67 -21.02
N ARG A 184 14.24 -8.57 -21.92
CA ARG A 184 15.23 -9.64 -21.61
C ARG A 184 16.56 -9.06 -21.14
N GLN A 185 17.05 -8.02 -21.80
CA GLN A 185 18.30 -7.37 -21.44
C GLN A 185 18.20 -6.57 -20.14
N GLY A 186 17.03 -5.99 -19.84
CA GLY A 186 16.77 -5.17 -18.66
C GLY A 186 16.38 -5.95 -17.40
N LEU A 187 15.97 -7.23 -17.53
CA LEU A 187 15.38 -8.00 -16.43
C LEU A 187 16.30 -8.10 -15.20
N ALA A 188 17.59 -8.39 -15.40
CA ALA A 188 18.55 -8.47 -14.32
C ALA A 188 18.76 -7.13 -13.61
N ALA A 189 18.85 -6.02 -14.37
CA ALA A 189 19.01 -4.69 -13.82
C ALA A 189 17.74 -4.22 -13.08
N SER A 190 16.55 -4.54 -13.60
CA SER A 190 15.26 -4.24 -12.97
C SER A 190 15.11 -4.97 -11.62
N ARG A 191 15.40 -6.28 -11.59
CA ARG A 191 15.40 -7.06 -10.33
C ARG A 191 16.44 -6.56 -9.36
N GLY A 192 17.63 -6.22 -9.84
CA GLY A 192 18.70 -5.63 -9.03
C GLY A 192 18.27 -4.29 -8.40
N LEU A 193 17.58 -3.44 -9.14
CA LEU A 193 17.06 -2.16 -8.65
C LEU A 193 16.00 -2.35 -7.55
N VAL A 194 15.06 -3.26 -7.77
CA VAL A 194 14.02 -3.61 -6.78
C VAL A 194 14.65 -4.15 -5.49
N ALA A 195 15.69 -4.98 -5.59
CA ALA A 195 16.39 -5.53 -4.43
C ALA A 195 17.28 -4.49 -3.70
N ALA A 196 17.82 -3.50 -4.42
CA ALA A 196 18.73 -2.49 -3.85
C ALA A 196 17.99 -1.39 -3.07
N LEU A 197 16.77 -1.03 -3.48
CA LEU A 197 16.02 0.09 -2.89
C LEU A 197 15.69 -0.08 -1.40
N PRO A 198 15.20 -1.25 -0.90
CA PRO A 198 14.99 -1.47 0.52
C PRO A 198 16.28 -1.35 1.34
N GLY A 199 17.40 -1.83 0.80
CA GLY A 199 18.71 -1.72 1.46
C GLY A 199 19.19 -0.27 1.61
N LEU A 200 18.96 0.57 0.60
CA LEU A 200 19.29 2.00 0.69
C LEU A 200 18.39 2.73 1.70
N ARG A 201 17.08 2.45 1.66
CA ARG A 201 16.13 3.04 2.61
C ARG A 201 16.43 2.66 4.05
N ARG A 202 16.79 1.40 4.29
CA ARG A 202 17.18 0.92 5.64
C ARG A 202 18.42 1.64 6.12
N GLU A 203 19.49 1.67 5.34
CA GLU A 203 20.75 2.33 5.71
C GLU A 203 20.55 3.82 6.00
N ALA A 204 19.75 4.51 5.17
CA ALA A 204 19.43 5.91 5.39
C ALA A 204 18.54 6.11 6.63
N GLY A 205 17.54 5.25 6.85
CA GLY A 205 16.65 5.29 8.01
C GLY A 205 17.40 5.05 9.31
N GLU A 206 18.19 3.98 9.38
CA GLU A 206 19.04 3.66 10.54
C GLU A 206 20.05 4.79 10.84
N GLY A 207 20.59 5.41 9.76
CA GLY A 207 21.49 6.58 9.92
C GLY A 207 20.79 7.82 10.47
N LEU A 208 19.51 8.04 10.14
CA LEU A 208 18.73 9.15 10.68
C LEU A 208 18.24 8.87 12.11
N GLU A 209 17.77 7.67 12.39
CA GLU A 209 17.32 7.26 13.73
C GLU A 209 18.49 7.25 14.73
N GLY A 210 19.66 6.79 14.30
CA GLY A 210 20.88 6.75 15.11
C GLY A 210 21.79 7.98 14.94
N LEU A 211 21.27 9.15 14.50
CA LEU A 211 22.10 10.30 14.20
C LEU A 211 22.88 10.80 15.42
N GLN A 212 22.28 10.78 16.61
CA GLN A 212 22.92 11.21 17.85
C GLN A 212 24.13 10.32 18.20
N GLU A 213 23.98 9.00 18.06
CA GLU A 213 25.04 8.04 18.28
C GLU A 213 26.15 8.15 17.21
N LEU A 214 25.77 8.33 15.95
CA LEU A 214 26.73 8.54 14.87
C LEU A 214 27.59 9.79 15.08
N VAL A 215 26.99 10.87 15.61
CA VAL A 215 27.71 12.10 15.96
C VAL A 215 28.55 11.89 17.21
N ALA A 216 28.01 11.26 18.26
CA ALA A 216 28.72 11.01 19.51
C ALA A 216 29.98 10.12 19.34
N PHE A 217 29.95 9.18 18.39
CA PHE A 217 31.06 8.27 18.10
C PHE A 217 31.89 8.65 16.86
N ASP A 218 31.66 9.85 16.27
CA ASP A 218 32.33 10.35 15.05
C ASP A 218 32.23 9.38 13.85
N LEU A 219 31.10 8.70 13.72
CA LEU A 219 30.83 7.74 12.65
C LEU A 219 30.04 8.34 11.46
N GLY A 220 29.78 9.63 11.46
CA GLY A 220 28.99 10.32 10.44
C GLY A 220 29.58 10.20 9.03
N ALA A 221 30.92 10.27 8.90
CA ALA A 221 31.62 10.09 7.62
C ALA A 221 31.45 8.67 7.06
N ALA A 222 31.64 7.66 7.90
CA ALA A 222 31.50 6.24 7.52
C ALA A 222 30.05 5.89 7.13
N SER A 223 29.06 6.43 7.84
CA SER A 223 27.64 6.24 7.50
C SER A 223 27.31 6.88 6.15
N ARG A 224 27.78 8.11 5.90
CA ARG A 224 27.62 8.80 4.61
C ARG A 224 28.21 7.99 3.46
N GLU A 225 29.43 7.45 3.64
CA GLU A 225 30.09 6.64 2.61
C GLU A 225 29.28 5.38 2.27
N ARG A 226 28.72 4.68 3.28
CA ARG A 226 27.85 3.51 3.04
C ARG A 226 26.60 3.89 2.24
N VAL A 227 25.92 4.98 2.60
CA VAL A 227 24.75 5.47 1.87
C VAL A 227 25.13 5.85 0.44
N GLN A 228 26.25 6.55 0.23
CA GLN A 228 26.75 6.94 -1.08
C GLN A 228 27.07 5.71 -1.95
N ALA A 229 27.74 4.70 -1.40
CA ALA A 229 28.07 3.47 -2.13
C ALA A 229 26.82 2.71 -2.59
N ARG A 230 25.78 2.61 -1.72
CA ARG A 230 24.49 2.00 -2.10
C ARG A 230 23.75 2.84 -3.15
N SER A 231 23.76 4.17 -3.01
CA SER A 231 23.16 5.10 -3.97
C SER A 231 23.85 5.00 -5.33
N ALA A 232 25.18 4.99 -5.39
CA ALA A 232 25.94 4.85 -6.61
C ALA A 232 25.64 3.52 -7.35
N ARG A 233 25.50 2.42 -6.61
CA ARG A 233 25.08 1.12 -7.17
C ARG A 233 23.67 1.20 -7.77
N MET A 234 22.75 1.84 -7.09
CA MET A 234 21.38 2.04 -7.56
C MET A 234 21.35 2.89 -8.84
N LEU A 235 22.11 4.01 -8.86
CA LEU A 235 22.23 4.89 -10.02
C LEU A 235 22.78 4.14 -11.25
N GLY A 236 23.80 3.31 -11.09
CA GLY A 236 24.34 2.49 -12.18
C GLY A 236 23.31 1.51 -12.78
N LEU A 237 22.43 0.93 -11.93
CA LEU A 237 21.32 0.10 -12.41
C LEU A 237 20.26 0.92 -13.14
N GLN A 238 19.93 2.13 -12.65
CA GLN A 238 19.00 3.05 -13.29
C GLN A 238 19.52 3.53 -14.65
N GLU A 239 20.79 3.92 -14.73
CA GLU A 239 21.42 4.32 -16.01
C GLU A 239 21.34 3.19 -17.05
N ARG A 240 21.63 1.95 -16.64
CA ARG A 240 21.51 0.80 -17.55
C ARG A 240 20.09 0.63 -18.07
N LEU A 241 19.09 0.75 -17.20
CA LEU A 241 17.67 0.67 -17.59
C LEU A 241 17.28 1.82 -18.51
N GLN A 242 17.72 3.05 -18.22
CA GLN A 242 17.45 4.23 -19.06
C GLN A 242 18.07 4.09 -20.45
N ARG A 243 19.28 3.54 -20.56
CA ARG A 243 19.92 3.26 -21.86
C ARG A 243 19.12 2.24 -22.68
N LEU A 244 18.63 1.18 -22.03
CA LEU A 244 17.78 0.18 -22.69
C LEU A 244 16.43 0.75 -23.11
N ASP A 245 15.80 1.59 -22.28
CA ASP A 245 14.58 2.31 -22.63
C ASP A 245 14.81 3.25 -23.84
N ALA A 246 15.94 3.98 -23.89
CA ALA A 246 16.30 4.86 -24.99
C ALA A 246 16.54 4.06 -26.29
N LEU A 247 17.23 2.92 -26.22
CA LEU A 247 17.41 2.02 -27.38
C LEU A 247 16.08 1.42 -27.86
N GLY A 248 15.22 1.02 -26.95
CA GLY A 248 13.87 0.56 -27.27
C GLY A 248 13.05 1.65 -27.95
N GLN A 249 13.11 2.88 -27.44
CA GLN A 249 12.44 4.03 -28.02
C GLN A 249 12.96 4.36 -29.42
N ALA A 250 14.29 4.38 -29.60
CA ALA A 250 14.91 4.58 -30.91
C ALA A 250 14.49 3.50 -31.91
N GLY A 251 14.40 2.24 -31.44
CA GLY A 251 13.94 1.12 -32.27
C GLY A 251 12.49 1.25 -32.72
N VAL A 252 11.57 1.61 -31.81
CA VAL A 252 10.16 1.85 -32.16
C VAL A 252 10.03 3.02 -33.14
N THR A 253 10.79 4.10 -32.94
CA THR A 253 10.81 5.25 -33.82
C THR A 253 11.34 4.86 -35.22
N LEU A 254 12.42 4.10 -35.27
CA LEU A 254 12.98 3.58 -36.52
C LEU A 254 11.97 2.67 -37.26
N ALA A 255 11.28 1.77 -36.54
CA ALA A 255 10.25 0.94 -37.16
C ALA A 255 9.12 1.78 -37.76
N GLY A 256 8.68 2.85 -37.08
CA GLY A 256 7.70 3.81 -37.60
C GLY A 256 8.18 4.52 -38.86
N PHE A 257 9.43 4.98 -38.89
CA PHE A 257 10.01 5.61 -40.09
C PHE A 257 10.21 4.64 -41.24
N VAL A 258 10.65 3.42 -40.97
CA VAL A 258 10.76 2.35 -41.99
C VAL A 258 9.37 2.00 -42.56
N ALA A 259 8.36 1.94 -41.73
CA ALA A 259 6.97 1.72 -42.17
C ALA A 259 6.47 2.88 -43.07
N THR A 260 6.80 4.12 -42.68
CA THR A 260 6.46 5.33 -43.46
C THR A 260 7.22 5.37 -44.80
N TRP A 261 8.49 5.02 -44.78
CA TRP A 261 9.31 4.92 -46.01
C TRP A 261 8.79 3.80 -46.94
N LEU A 262 8.44 2.65 -46.37
CA LEU A 262 7.85 1.54 -47.11
C LEU A 262 6.50 1.94 -47.74
N ALA A 263 5.65 2.66 -46.99
CA ALA A 263 4.40 3.21 -47.49
C ALA A 263 4.61 4.16 -48.67
N LEU A 264 5.64 5.00 -48.60
CA LEU A 264 6.01 5.92 -49.69
C LEU A 264 6.48 5.18 -50.94
N VAL A 265 7.46 4.26 -50.79
CA VAL A 265 8.05 3.52 -51.92
C VAL A 265 7.04 2.64 -52.63
N LEU A 266 6.30 1.82 -51.86
CA LEU A 266 5.25 0.96 -52.41
C LEU A 266 4.09 1.77 -52.98
N GLY A 267 3.74 2.88 -52.34
CA GLY A 267 2.71 3.79 -52.80
C GLY A 267 3.05 4.52 -54.08
N ILE A 268 4.34 4.92 -54.30
CA ILE A 268 4.81 5.46 -55.58
C ILE A 268 4.64 4.41 -56.67
N GLY A 269 5.01 3.14 -56.45
CA GLY A 269 4.82 2.10 -57.41
C GLY A 269 3.35 1.83 -57.80
N LEU A 270 2.41 2.06 -56.90
CA LEU A 270 0.95 2.02 -57.17
C LEU A 270 0.49 3.27 -57.94
N LEU A 271 1.07 4.45 -57.63
CA LEU A 271 0.79 5.68 -58.34
C LEU A 271 1.24 5.61 -59.82
N GLU A 272 2.42 5.05 -60.09
CA GLU A 272 2.93 4.86 -61.44
C GLU A 272 2.10 3.87 -62.29
N ARG A 273 1.34 2.99 -61.62
CA ARG A 273 0.42 2.06 -62.27
C ARG A 273 -1.03 2.57 -62.37
N ASP A 274 -1.25 3.84 -62.04
CA ASP A 274 -2.58 4.49 -61.98
C ASP A 274 -3.59 3.81 -61.02
N VAL A 275 -3.11 2.97 -60.07
CA VAL A 275 -3.95 2.32 -59.09
C VAL A 275 -4.28 3.30 -57.93
N LEU A 276 -3.34 4.23 -57.65
CA LEU A 276 -3.46 5.15 -56.53
C LEU A 276 -3.37 6.60 -57.03
N SER A 277 -4.17 7.50 -56.47
CA SER A 277 -4.03 8.93 -56.75
C SER A 277 -3.01 9.61 -55.80
N GLY A 278 -2.35 10.71 -56.24
CA GLY A 278 -1.41 11.46 -55.45
C GLY A 278 -1.92 11.86 -54.04
N PRO A 279 -3.14 12.42 -53.93
CA PRO A 279 -3.72 12.72 -52.61
C PRO A 279 -3.87 11.52 -51.68
N VAL A 280 -4.22 10.33 -52.20
CA VAL A 280 -4.31 9.11 -51.40
C VAL A 280 -2.93 8.61 -50.96
N LEU A 281 -1.87 8.83 -51.77
CA LEU A 281 -0.49 8.58 -51.33
C LEU A 281 -0.11 9.47 -50.14
N GLY A 282 -0.45 10.76 -50.21
CA GLY A 282 -0.21 11.68 -49.09
C GLY A 282 -0.95 11.28 -47.82
N LEU A 283 -2.21 10.81 -47.97
CA LEU A 283 -3.02 10.24 -46.87
C LEU A 283 -2.32 9.03 -46.27
N LEU A 284 -1.87 8.06 -47.08
CA LEU A 284 -1.22 6.84 -46.64
C LEU A 284 0.05 7.13 -45.84
N VAL A 285 0.94 7.98 -46.42
CA VAL A 285 2.25 8.26 -45.80
C VAL A 285 2.10 8.95 -44.44
N LEU A 286 1.29 10.01 -44.36
CA LEU A 286 1.07 10.71 -43.08
C LEU A 286 0.22 9.91 -42.12
N GLY A 287 -0.69 9.07 -42.61
CA GLY A 287 -1.44 8.13 -41.76
C GLY A 287 -0.55 7.08 -41.10
N VAL A 288 0.39 6.50 -41.86
CA VAL A 288 1.34 5.52 -41.33
C VAL A 288 2.34 6.18 -40.36
N LEU A 289 2.78 7.40 -40.64
CA LEU A 289 3.62 8.17 -39.72
C LEU A 289 2.91 8.37 -38.36
N ALA A 290 1.64 8.80 -38.40
CA ALA A 290 0.84 8.96 -37.20
C ALA A 290 0.58 7.63 -36.46
N LEU A 291 0.40 6.53 -37.21
CA LEU A 291 0.23 5.20 -36.64
C LEU A 291 1.49 4.74 -35.87
N GLY A 292 2.69 5.09 -36.38
CA GLY A 292 3.97 4.83 -35.69
C GLY A 292 4.04 5.49 -34.30
N GLU A 293 3.44 6.68 -34.13
CA GLU A 293 3.40 7.37 -32.83
C GLU A 293 2.61 6.59 -31.76
N ALA A 294 1.60 5.81 -32.15
CA ALA A 294 0.81 5.02 -31.21
C ALA A 294 1.64 3.95 -30.47
N TRP A 295 2.77 3.55 -31.02
CA TRP A 295 3.68 2.55 -30.44
C TRP A 295 4.73 3.15 -29.50
N GLN A 296 4.89 4.46 -29.47
CA GLN A 296 5.89 5.16 -28.65
C GLN A 296 5.85 4.82 -27.14
N PRO A 297 4.70 4.59 -26.49
CA PRO A 297 4.67 4.24 -25.07
C PRO A 297 5.15 2.81 -24.75
N LEU A 298 5.29 1.93 -25.75
CA LEU A 298 5.47 0.49 -25.55
C LEU A 298 6.79 0.10 -24.88
N PRO A 299 7.95 0.68 -25.18
CA PRO A 299 9.23 0.34 -24.53
C PRO A 299 9.17 0.55 -23.02
N GLY A 300 8.60 1.67 -22.56
CA GLY A 300 8.41 1.96 -21.14
C GLY A 300 7.35 1.07 -20.47
N ALA A 301 6.38 0.57 -21.22
CA ALA A 301 5.30 -0.28 -20.69
C ALA A 301 5.83 -1.61 -20.12
N TRP A 302 6.83 -2.23 -20.75
CA TRP A 302 7.43 -3.48 -20.29
C TRP A 302 8.15 -3.31 -18.95
N ARG A 303 8.86 -2.21 -18.75
CA ARG A 303 9.50 -1.91 -17.46
C ARG A 303 8.47 -1.71 -16.36
N ARG A 304 7.40 -0.96 -16.66
CA ARG A 304 6.27 -0.76 -15.74
C ARG A 304 5.59 -2.08 -15.40
N LEU A 305 5.44 -2.98 -16.37
CA LEU A 305 4.86 -4.31 -16.14
C LEU A 305 5.68 -5.12 -15.13
N GLU A 306 7.00 -5.12 -15.22
CA GLU A 306 7.86 -5.82 -14.26
C GLU A 306 7.81 -5.17 -12.86
N GLN A 307 7.72 -3.83 -12.78
CA GLN A 307 7.49 -3.13 -11.52
C GLN A 307 6.14 -3.50 -10.89
N CYS A 308 5.06 -3.51 -11.69
CA CYS A 308 3.73 -3.94 -11.25
C CYS A 308 3.71 -5.40 -10.80
N ARG A 309 4.44 -6.30 -11.49
CA ARG A 309 4.56 -7.70 -11.08
C ARG A 309 5.24 -7.84 -9.72
N GLY A 310 6.38 -7.16 -9.53
CA GLY A 310 7.07 -7.17 -8.24
C GLY A 310 6.23 -6.59 -7.10
N ALA A 311 5.51 -5.50 -7.34
CA ALA A 311 4.57 -4.95 -6.37
C ALA A 311 3.41 -5.92 -6.06
N ALA A 312 2.82 -6.54 -7.10
CA ALA A 312 1.75 -7.51 -6.95
C ALA A 312 2.20 -8.78 -6.20
N GLU A 313 3.45 -9.23 -6.36
CA GLU A 313 4.02 -10.35 -5.61
C GLU A 313 4.14 -10.01 -4.12
N ARG A 314 4.74 -8.85 -3.75
CA ARG A 314 4.86 -8.41 -2.35
C ARG A 314 3.50 -8.18 -1.68
N LEU A 315 2.56 -7.56 -2.39
CA LEU A 315 1.18 -7.39 -1.92
C LEU A 315 0.47 -8.73 -1.78
N GLY A 316 0.76 -9.69 -2.68
CA GLY A 316 0.24 -11.05 -2.64
C GLY A 316 0.70 -11.83 -1.42
N GLU A 317 1.94 -11.65 -0.97
CA GLU A 317 2.43 -12.22 0.29
C GLU A 317 1.57 -11.77 1.47
N THR A 318 1.39 -10.44 1.62
CA THR A 318 0.53 -9.88 2.68
C THR A 318 -0.95 -10.30 2.52
N TRP A 319 -1.42 -10.41 1.28
CA TRP A 319 -2.80 -10.81 1.00
C TRP A 319 -3.11 -12.24 1.42
N HIS A 320 -2.16 -13.15 1.30
CA HIS A 320 -2.32 -14.57 1.61
C HIS A 320 -1.82 -14.95 3.01
N GLU A 321 -1.26 -14.00 3.75
CA GLU A 321 -0.90 -14.24 5.13
C GLU A 321 -2.17 -14.52 5.94
N ALA A 322 -2.29 -15.75 6.40
CA ALA A 322 -3.44 -16.18 7.19
C ALA A 322 -3.25 -15.73 8.65
N PRO A 323 -4.29 -15.20 9.29
CA PRO A 323 -4.26 -14.99 10.72
C PRO A 323 -3.93 -16.31 11.43
N ARG A 324 -2.99 -16.30 12.35
CA ARG A 324 -2.65 -17.48 13.16
C ARG A 324 -3.73 -17.78 14.20
N LEU A 325 -4.40 -16.71 14.65
CA LEU A 325 -5.49 -16.84 15.60
C LEU A 325 -6.78 -17.27 14.86
N ALA A 326 -7.31 -18.41 15.25
CA ALA A 326 -8.58 -18.89 14.71
C ALA A 326 -9.72 -17.94 15.10
N VAL A 327 -10.54 -17.56 14.12
CA VAL A 327 -11.77 -16.80 14.39
C VAL A 327 -12.83 -17.79 14.90
N ALA A 328 -13.19 -17.66 16.17
CA ALA A 328 -14.27 -18.43 16.79
C ALA A 328 -15.43 -17.49 17.12
N ALA A 329 -16.62 -18.04 17.30
CA ALA A 329 -17.85 -17.28 17.39
C ALA A 329 -18.66 -17.58 18.66
N ALA A 330 -18.09 -18.27 19.66
CA ALA A 330 -18.81 -18.51 20.89
C ALA A 330 -19.01 -17.18 21.64
N PRO A 331 -20.22 -16.87 22.09
CA PRO A 331 -20.50 -15.69 22.89
C PRO A 331 -19.77 -15.74 24.22
N LEU A 332 -19.34 -14.60 24.72
CA LEU A 332 -18.79 -14.48 26.07
C LEU A 332 -19.84 -14.80 27.12
N PRO A 333 -19.46 -15.47 28.25
CA PRO A 333 -20.30 -15.58 29.41
C PRO A 333 -20.71 -14.21 29.95
N ALA A 334 -21.97 -13.96 30.19
CA ALA A 334 -22.55 -12.65 30.50
C ALA A 334 -21.97 -11.95 31.77
N ARG A 335 -21.24 -12.63 32.62
CA ARG A 335 -20.60 -12.12 33.84
C ARG A 335 -19.22 -12.75 34.10
N GLY A 336 -18.55 -13.21 33.05
CA GLY A 336 -17.29 -13.93 33.19
C GLY A 336 -16.16 -13.04 33.68
N GLN A 337 -15.64 -13.31 34.87
CA GLN A 337 -14.51 -12.59 35.47
C GLN A 337 -13.41 -13.52 35.99
N SER A 338 -13.64 -14.86 36.02
CA SER A 338 -12.61 -15.81 36.47
C SER A 338 -11.73 -16.25 35.29
N LEU A 339 -10.43 -16.35 35.54
CA LEU A 339 -9.43 -16.80 34.56
C LEU A 339 -8.73 -18.06 35.08
N GLU A 340 -8.55 -19.05 34.22
CA GLU A 340 -7.87 -20.30 34.52
C GLU A 340 -6.84 -20.63 33.42
N LEU A 341 -5.61 -20.86 33.84
CA LEU A 341 -4.52 -21.34 33.03
C LEU A 341 -4.19 -22.77 33.46
N GLU A 342 -4.19 -23.71 32.52
CA GLU A 342 -3.88 -25.12 32.74
C GLU A 342 -2.63 -25.48 31.93
N GLU A 343 -1.51 -25.72 32.62
CA GLU A 343 -0.23 -26.19 32.05
C GLU A 343 0.19 -25.40 30.81
N VAL A 344 0.05 -24.06 30.84
CA VAL A 344 0.32 -23.17 29.72
C VAL A 344 1.80 -23.08 29.44
N SER A 345 2.20 -23.49 28.23
CA SER A 345 3.58 -23.32 27.74
C SER A 345 3.59 -22.49 26.47
N PHE A 346 4.55 -21.55 26.38
CA PHE A 346 4.72 -20.66 25.22
C PHE A 346 6.19 -20.26 25.03
N GLY A 347 6.64 -20.27 23.78
CA GLY A 347 7.95 -19.75 23.35
C GLY A 347 7.84 -19.03 22.00
N TYR A 348 8.60 -17.95 21.81
CA TYR A 348 8.63 -17.20 20.55
C TYR A 348 9.36 -17.93 19.42
N ARG A 349 10.26 -18.84 19.75
CA ARG A 349 11.08 -19.61 18.82
C ARG A 349 11.16 -21.05 19.27
N SER A 350 11.07 -21.98 18.34
CA SER A 350 11.11 -23.43 18.62
C SER A 350 12.53 -23.95 18.98
N ASP A 351 13.57 -23.17 18.67
CA ASP A 351 14.98 -23.49 18.97
C ASP A 351 15.46 -22.94 20.32
N LEU A 352 14.61 -22.21 21.04
CA LEU A 352 14.88 -21.67 22.37
C LEU A 352 13.96 -22.28 23.43
N PRO A 353 14.37 -22.31 24.71
CA PRO A 353 13.51 -22.71 25.80
C PRO A 353 12.19 -21.90 25.82
N PRO A 354 11.08 -22.49 26.26
CA PRO A 354 9.83 -21.76 26.39
C PRO A 354 9.99 -20.60 27.40
N VAL A 355 9.30 -19.50 27.13
CA VAL A 355 9.28 -18.33 28.02
C VAL A 355 8.35 -18.57 29.20
N LEU A 356 7.27 -19.29 28.97
CA LEU A 356 6.39 -19.84 30.02
C LEU A 356 6.39 -21.35 29.83
N ASP A 357 6.57 -22.08 30.93
CA ASP A 357 6.63 -23.54 30.91
C ASP A 357 5.68 -24.11 31.95
N GLN A 358 4.65 -24.85 31.48
CA GLN A 358 3.63 -25.52 32.26
C GLN A 358 2.97 -24.65 33.36
N LEU A 359 2.79 -23.36 33.09
CA LEU A 359 2.20 -22.43 34.05
C LEU A 359 0.73 -22.76 34.29
N SER A 360 0.41 -23.06 35.55
CA SER A 360 -0.97 -23.23 36.03
C SER A 360 -1.31 -22.13 37.01
N LEU A 361 -2.45 -21.46 36.79
CA LEU A 361 -2.90 -20.32 37.60
C LEU A 361 -4.41 -20.21 37.52
N GLN A 362 -5.05 -20.07 38.68
CA GLN A 362 -6.47 -19.73 38.79
C GLN A 362 -6.61 -18.34 39.40
N ILE A 363 -7.44 -17.50 38.81
CA ILE A 363 -7.77 -16.15 39.28
C ILE A 363 -9.29 -16.11 39.45
N ALA A 364 -9.75 -15.94 40.65
CA ALA A 364 -11.19 -15.88 40.97
C ALA A 364 -11.79 -14.53 40.48
N ALA A 365 -13.10 -14.50 40.30
CA ALA A 365 -13.82 -13.27 39.99
C ALA A 365 -13.60 -12.22 41.12
N GLY A 366 -13.16 -11.02 40.72
CA GLY A 366 -12.83 -9.92 41.64
C GLY A 366 -11.47 -10.06 42.33
N GLU A 367 -10.71 -11.15 42.11
CA GLU A 367 -9.38 -11.32 42.69
C GLU A 367 -8.35 -10.40 41.98
N ARG A 368 -7.46 -9.81 42.77
CA ARG A 368 -6.38 -8.96 42.32
C ARG A 368 -5.03 -9.68 42.50
N VAL A 369 -4.38 -10.03 41.43
CA VAL A 369 -3.12 -10.79 41.44
C VAL A 369 -1.97 -9.91 40.97
N ALA A 370 -0.94 -9.79 41.81
CA ALA A 370 0.32 -9.16 41.44
C ALA A 370 1.26 -10.20 40.81
N VAL A 371 1.73 -9.96 39.61
CA VAL A 371 2.71 -10.80 38.90
C VAL A 371 4.07 -10.14 38.95
N VAL A 372 5.02 -10.75 39.66
CA VAL A 372 6.36 -10.23 39.86
C VAL A 372 7.42 -11.17 39.29
N GLY A 373 8.57 -10.64 38.92
CA GLY A 373 9.70 -11.44 38.42
C GLY A 373 10.74 -10.59 37.71
N PRO A 374 11.92 -11.14 37.43
CA PRO A 374 12.97 -10.40 36.73
C PRO A 374 12.56 -10.02 35.30
N SER A 375 13.32 -9.12 34.66
CA SER A 375 13.12 -8.80 33.26
C SER A 375 13.35 -10.06 32.41
N GLY A 376 12.47 -10.32 31.45
CA GLY A 376 12.51 -11.52 30.62
C GLY A 376 11.80 -12.76 31.20
N ALA A 377 11.25 -12.73 32.42
CA ALA A 377 10.54 -13.86 33.05
C ALA A 377 9.18 -14.21 32.40
N GLY A 378 8.78 -13.55 31.30
CA GLY A 378 7.54 -13.87 30.61
C GLY A 378 6.30 -13.10 31.07
N LYS A 379 6.45 -12.06 31.93
CA LYS A 379 5.33 -11.28 32.47
C LYS A 379 4.45 -10.65 31.36
N SER A 380 5.07 -9.93 30.41
CA SER A 380 4.32 -9.34 29.28
C SER A 380 3.81 -10.41 28.30
N THR A 381 4.48 -11.57 28.21
CA THR A 381 3.99 -12.72 27.42
C THR A 381 2.71 -13.28 28.05
N LEU A 382 2.63 -13.35 29.37
CA LEU A 382 1.41 -13.74 30.08
C LEU A 382 0.26 -12.77 29.76
N ALA A 383 0.51 -11.45 29.81
CA ALA A 383 -0.50 -10.44 29.43
C ALA A 383 -1.01 -10.65 28.00
N MET A 384 -0.11 -10.89 27.03
CA MET A 384 -0.49 -11.15 25.63
C MET A 384 -1.32 -12.43 25.45
N LEU A 385 -1.01 -13.47 26.21
CA LEU A 385 -1.78 -14.73 26.21
C LEU A 385 -3.17 -14.54 26.80
N LEU A 386 -3.28 -13.81 27.92
CA LEU A 386 -4.58 -13.50 28.55
C LEU A 386 -5.47 -12.62 27.64
N MET A 387 -4.86 -11.70 26.88
CA MET A 387 -5.55 -10.90 25.85
C MET A 387 -5.84 -11.67 24.56
N ARG A 388 -5.40 -12.94 24.47
CA ARG A 388 -5.44 -13.72 23.23
C ARG A 388 -4.82 -12.97 22.04
N GLN A 389 -3.74 -12.23 22.27
CA GLN A 389 -2.85 -11.73 21.22
C GLN A 389 -1.90 -12.84 20.74
N LEU A 390 -1.71 -13.86 21.58
CA LEU A 390 -0.96 -15.07 21.32
C LEU A 390 -1.79 -16.27 21.79
N ASP A 391 -1.72 -17.39 21.08
CA ASP A 391 -2.27 -18.67 21.56
C ASP A 391 -1.15 -19.51 22.20
N PRO A 392 -1.41 -20.23 23.31
CA PRO A 392 -0.41 -21.10 23.92
C PRO A 392 -0.06 -22.27 23.01
N GLN A 393 1.21 -22.71 23.05
CA GLN A 393 1.70 -23.88 22.31
C GLN A 393 1.27 -25.20 22.96
N ALA A 394 1.17 -25.21 24.29
CA ALA A 394 0.60 -26.30 25.06
C ALA A 394 -0.25 -25.75 26.19
N GLY A 395 -1.17 -26.57 26.72
CA GLY A 395 -2.13 -26.15 27.74
C GLY A 395 -3.30 -25.35 27.15
N ARG A 396 -4.05 -24.71 28.04
CA ARG A 396 -5.22 -23.91 27.67
C ARG A 396 -5.48 -22.79 28.67
N ILE A 397 -6.11 -21.73 28.18
CA ILE A 397 -6.55 -20.59 29.00
C ILE A 397 -8.06 -20.50 28.87
N ARG A 398 -8.75 -20.41 30.00
CA ARG A 398 -10.20 -20.32 30.03
C ARG A 398 -10.66 -19.05 30.72
N LEU A 399 -11.77 -18.52 30.24
CA LEU A 399 -12.57 -17.48 30.87
C LEU A 399 -13.90 -18.12 31.26
N GLU A 400 -14.21 -18.20 32.56
CA GLU A 400 -15.40 -18.90 33.09
C GLU A 400 -15.57 -20.33 32.56
N GLY A 401 -14.48 -21.09 32.51
CA GLY A 401 -14.46 -22.46 32.00
C GLY A 401 -14.49 -22.60 30.48
N VAL A 402 -14.67 -21.53 29.71
CA VAL A 402 -14.65 -21.53 28.24
C VAL A 402 -13.25 -21.19 27.75
N ASP A 403 -12.67 -22.04 26.87
CA ASP A 403 -11.35 -21.80 26.27
C ASP A 403 -11.37 -20.49 25.47
N LEU A 404 -10.37 -19.63 25.69
CA LEU A 404 -10.26 -18.34 24.97
C LEU A 404 -10.26 -18.51 23.45
N ARG A 405 -9.74 -19.64 22.94
CA ARG A 405 -9.72 -19.94 21.50
C ARG A 405 -11.11 -20.16 20.90
N ALA A 406 -12.10 -20.49 21.73
CA ALA A 406 -13.49 -20.66 21.31
C ALA A 406 -14.29 -19.34 21.32
N LEU A 407 -13.79 -18.30 21.97
CA LEU A 407 -14.48 -17.01 22.12
C LEU A 407 -14.24 -16.09 20.93
N ASP A 408 -15.21 -15.22 20.65
CA ASP A 408 -15.07 -14.15 19.67
C ASP A 408 -14.00 -13.15 20.13
N PRO A 409 -12.94 -12.89 19.33
CA PRO A 409 -11.83 -12.01 19.72
C PRO A 409 -12.25 -10.56 20.01
N ASP A 410 -13.25 -10.04 19.30
CA ASP A 410 -13.70 -8.67 19.49
C ASP A 410 -14.49 -8.51 20.79
N SER A 411 -15.28 -9.53 21.14
CA SER A 411 -15.97 -9.60 22.42
C SER A 411 -14.99 -9.75 23.59
N LEU A 412 -13.95 -10.58 23.41
CA LEU A 412 -12.91 -10.77 24.41
C LEU A 412 -12.16 -9.46 24.72
N ARG A 413 -11.79 -8.70 23.66
CA ARG A 413 -11.11 -7.40 23.81
C ARG A 413 -11.95 -6.32 24.49
N ARG A 414 -13.28 -6.42 24.41
CA ARG A 414 -14.19 -5.54 25.19
C ARG A 414 -14.33 -5.99 26.64
N HIS A 415 -13.96 -7.22 26.95
CA HIS A 415 -14.10 -7.80 28.28
C HIS A 415 -12.82 -7.72 29.11
N ILE A 416 -11.67 -7.82 28.46
CA ILE A 416 -10.35 -7.73 29.09
C ILE A 416 -9.65 -6.47 28.59
N GLY A 417 -9.39 -5.53 29.49
CA GLY A 417 -8.65 -4.31 29.18
C GLY A 417 -7.16 -4.45 29.53
N LEU A 418 -6.28 -3.86 28.72
CA LEU A 418 -4.83 -3.90 28.92
C LEU A 418 -4.23 -2.48 28.93
N LEU A 419 -3.52 -2.15 29.99
CA LEU A 419 -2.51 -1.11 29.97
C LEU A 419 -1.17 -1.75 29.62
N SER A 420 -0.66 -1.50 28.42
CA SER A 420 0.63 -2.05 27.97
C SER A 420 1.81 -1.25 28.54
N GLN A 421 2.96 -1.90 28.66
CA GLN A 421 4.21 -1.27 29.13
C GLN A 421 4.63 -0.05 28.27
N ARG A 422 4.37 -0.08 26.97
CA ARG A 422 4.65 1.02 26.02
C ARG A 422 3.38 1.37 25.25
N PRO A 423 2.51 2.21 25.83
CA PRO A 423 1.28 2.60 25.14
C PRO A 423 1.57 3.48 23.93
N VAL A 424 0.76 3.32 22.88
CA VAL A 424 0.81 4.18 21.71
C VAL A 424 -0.23 5.28 21.85
N LEU A 425 0.22 6.53 21.73
CA LEU A 425 -0.64 7.70 21.60
C LEU A 425 -0.64 8.16 20.14
N PHE A 426 -1.77 8.68 19.71
CA PHE A 426 -1.96 9.15 18.35
C PHE A 426 -1.78 10.67 18.28
N ARG A 427 -1.29 11.18 17.18
CA ARG A 427 -1.22 12.61 16.90
C ARG A 427 -2.62 13.16 16.71
N ASP A 428 -3.22 13.59 17.81
CA ASP A 428 -4.57 14.13 17.90
C ASP A 428 -4.73 14.84 19.25
N THR A 429 -5.91 15.40 19.56
CA THR A 429 -6.17 16.00 20.86
C THR A 429 -6.17 14.97 21.99
N LEU A 430 -6.07 15.40 23.24
CA LEU A 430 -6.26 14.53 24.41
C LEU A 430 -7.65 13.88 24.38
N ALA A 431 -8.69 14.66 24.04
CA ALA A 431 -10.06 14.16 23.92
C ALA A 431 -10.15 13.02 22.90
N GLU A 432 -9.66 13.20 21.68
CA GLU A 432 -9.73 12.18 20.63
C GLU A 432 -8.87 10.96 20.96
N ASN A 433 -7.73 11.16 21.61
CA ASN A 433 -6.95 10.06 22.15
C ASN A 433 -7.72 9.23 23.18
N LEU A 434 -8.55 9.82 23.99
CA LEU A 434 -9.41 9.13 24.96
C LEU A 434 -10.61 8.46 24.30
N ARG A 435 -11.25 9.13 23.33
CA ARG A 435 -12.41 8.63 22.58
C ARG A 435 -12.13 7.39 21.73
N ILE A 436 -10.84 7.07 21.49
CA ILE A 436 -10.48 5.77 20.88
C ILE A 436 -11.06 4.60 21.69
N ALA A 437 -11.06 4.71 23.02
CA ALA A 437 -11.61 3.66 23.89
C ALA A 437 -13.14 3.65 23.93
N ARG A 438 -13.75 4.84 23.89
CA ARG A 438 -15.20 5.03 23.91
C ARG A 438 -15.60 6.26 23.11
N PRO A 439 -15.97 6.12 21.82
CA PRO A 439 -16.25 7.24 20.92
C PRO A 439 -17.36 8.18 21.44
N GLU A 440 -18.35 7.63 22.14
CA GLU A 440 -19.49 8.38 22.68
C GLU A 440 -19.26 8.96 24.09
N ALA A 441 -18.01 8.94 24.58
CA ALA A 441 -17.72 9.46 25.91
C ALA A 441 -17.97 10.98 25.99
N THR A 442 -18.73 11.39 27.00
CA THR A 442 -18.98 12.79 27.31
C THR A 442 -17.74 13.43 27.91
N GLU A 443 -17.61 14.74 27.83
CA GLU A 443 -16.49 15.48 28.45
C GLU A 443 -16.34 15.16 29.96
N GLY A 444 -17.45 15.04 30.69
CA GLY A 444 -17.43 14.66 32.10
C GLY A 444 -16.84 13.29 32.35
N GLU A 445 -17.13 12.29 31.46
CA GLU A 445 -16.54 10.95 31.55
C GLU A 445 -15.04 10.99 31.19
N LEU A 446 -14.64 11.84 30.24
CA LEU A 446 -13.23 12.04 29.89
C LEU A 446 -12.45 12.64 31.08
N PHE A 447 -12.98 13.69 31.70
CA PHE A 447 -12.35 14.29 32.90
C PHE A 447 -12.29 13.31 34.06
N HIS A 448 -13.36 12.57 34.34
CA HIS A 448 -13.37 11.54 35.39
C HIS A 448 -12.31 10.46 35.16
N ALA A 449 -12.14 10.01 33.89
CA ALA A 449 -11.10 9.04 33.55
C ALA A 449 -9.68 9.61 33.75
N LEU A 450 -9.47 10.89 33.40
CA LEU A 450 -8.21 11.58 33.62
C LEU A 450 -7.90 11.78 35.12
N GLU A 451 -8.89 12.13 35.93
CA GLU A 451 -8.75 12.20 37.37
C GLU A 451 -8.38 10.84 37.97
N THR A 452 -9.08 9.77 37.57
CA THR A 452 -8.79 8.39 38.00
C THR A 452 -7.36 7.97 37.64
N ALA A 453 -6.87 8.41 36.48
CA ALA A 453 -5.51 8.16 36.02
C ALA A 453 -4.47 9.12 36.62
N GLY A 454 -4.87 10.05 37.50
CA GLY A 454 -3.99 11.03 38.14
C GLY A 454 -3.47 12.12 37.18
N LEU A 455 -4.25 12.48 36.16
CA LEU A 455 -3.95 13.53 35.18
C LEU A 455 -4.87 14.76 35.33
N GLY A 456 -5.78 14.80 36.31
CA GLY A 456 -6.74 15.90 36.49
C GLY A 456 -6.06 17.26 36.58
N ASP A 457 -5.13 17.43 37.53
CA ASP A 457 -4.39 18.68 37.74
C ASP A 457 -3.54 19.07 36.52
N PHE A 458 -2.93 18.09 35.84
CA PHE A 458 -2.16 18.32 34.64
C PHE A 458 -3.02 18.93 33.53
N VAL A 459 -4.18 18.33 33.24
CA VAL A 459 -5.08 18.81 32.19
C VAL A 459 -5.73 20.13 32.54
N ALA A 460 -6.06 20.37 33.84
CA ALA A 460 -6.58 21.65 34.32
C ALA A 460 -5.56 22.80 34.20
N GLY A 461 -4.28 22.47 34.15
CA GLY A 461 -3.19 23.46 33.97
C GLY A 461 -2.84 23.75 32.51
N LEU A 462 -3.47 23.08 31.54
CA LEU A 462 -3.26 23.29 30.09
C LEU A 462 -4.21 24.38 29.57
N ASP A 463 -3.71 25.27 28.70
CA ASP A 463 -4.50 26.37 28.13
C ASP A 463 -5.73 25.83 27.33
N ASP A 464 -5.55 24.76 26.58
CA ASP A 464 -6.58 24.16 25.73
C ASP A 464 -7.25 22.92 26.37
N ALA A 465 -6.91 22.56 27.60
CA ALA A 465 -7.47 21.42 28.35
C ALA A 465 -7.54 20.15 27.49
N LEU A 466 -8.75 19.61 27.24
CA LEU A 466 -8.98 18.40 26.44
C LEU A 466 -8.62 18.56 24.96
N GLU A 467 -8.62 19.76 24.42
CA GLU A 467 -8.26 20.06 23.02
C GLU A 467 -6.75 20.22 22.82
N THR A 468 -5.95 20.07 23.88
CA THR A 468 -4.49 20.07 23.77
C THR A 468 -4.03 18.92 22.86
N TRP A 469 -3.21 19.25 21.86
CA TRP A 469 -2.67 18.28 20.92
C TRP A 469 -1.57 17.43 21.55
N VAL A 470 -1.59 16.14 21.22
CA VAL A 470 -0.51 15.20 21.46
C VAL A 470 0.31 15.11 20.17
N ASP A 471 1.61 15.36 20.26
CA ASP A 471 2.52 15.31 19.12
C ASP A 471 2.81 13.87 18.68
N GLU A 472 3.46 13.72 17.53
CA GLU A 472 3.90 12.44 17.03
C GLU A 472 4.81 11.74 18.06
N ALA A 473 4.52 10.48 18.36
CA ALA A 473 5.15 9.69 19.42
C ALA A 473 5.04 10.33 20.83
N ALA A 474 4.10 11.26 21.04
CA ALA A 474 3.85 11.94 22.31
C ALA A 474 5.07 12.68 22.87
N THR A 475 5.89 13.30 22.00
CA THR A 475 7.14 13.97 22.39
C THR A 475 6.94 15.17 23.31
N ASN A 476 5.74 15.76 23.32
CA ASN A 476 5.34 16.86 24.20
C ASN A 476 4.77 16.40 25.55
N LEU A 477 4.70 15.08 25.81
CA LEU A 477 4.32 14.51 27.10
C LEU A 477 5.51 13.79 27.74
N SER A 478 5.61 13.84 29.04
CA SER A 478 6.53 12.97 29.77
C SER A 478 6.09 11.50 29.64
N GLY A 479 7.01 10.55 29.78
CA GLY A 479 6.68 9.13 29.73
C GLY A 479 5.63 8.70 30.76
N GLY A 480 5.60 9.37 31.94
CA GLY A 480 4.60 9.17 32.97
C GLY A 480 3.21 9.70 32.59
N GLU A 481 3.14 10.88 31.96
CA GLU A 481 1.88 11.47 31.45
C GLU A 481 1.31 10.66 30.31
N ALA A 482 2.14 10.25 29.35
CA ALA A 482 1.74 9.38 28.23
C ALA A 482 1.13 8.07 28.73
N ARG A 483 1.74 7.45 29.75
CA ARG A 483 1.23 6.21 30.34
C ARG A 483 -0.07 6.42 31.10
N ARG A 484 -0.19 7.51 31.89
CA ARG A 484 -1.43 7.85 32.58
C ARG A 484 -2.57 8.18 31.62
N LEU A 485 -2.28 8.81 30.48
CA LEU A 485 -3.28 9.01 29.43
C LEU A 485 -3.79 7.69 28.84
N ALA A 486 -2.91 6.72 28.64
CA ALA A 486 -3.30 5.38 28.23
C ALA A 486 -4.09 4.64 29.32
N LEU A 487 -3.78 4.88 30.60
CA LEU A 487 -4.56 4.38 31.72
C LEU A 487 -5.96 5.01 31.73
N ALA A 488 -6.11 6.29 31.47
CA ALA A 488 -7.41 6.95 31.33
C ALA A 488 -8.25 6.33 30.19
N ARG A 489 -7.61 5.95 29.06
CA ARG A 489 -8.30 5.15 28.02
C ARG A 489 -8.84 3.84 28.59
N LEU A 490 -8.04 3.13 29.37
CA LEU A 490 -8.45 1.87 29.96
C LEU A 490 -9.61 2.06 30.94
N VAL A 491 -9.60 3.12 31.72
CA VAL A 491 -10.70 3.47 32.64
C VAL A 491 -12.02 3.66 31.88
N LEU A 492 -11.99 4.29 30.70
CA LEU A 492 -13.16 4.50 29.86
C LEU A 492 -13.75 3.21 29.25
N THR A 493 -12.96 2.14 29.10
CA THR A 493 -13.46 0.88 28.53
C THR A 493 -14.41 0.14 29.46
N ASP A 494 -14.36 0.43 30.75
CA ASP A 494 -15.19 -0.22 31.80
C ASP A 494 -15.13 -1.75 31.78
N CYS A 495 -13.97 -2.33 31.48
CA CYS A 495 -13.76 -3.77 31.39
C CYS A 495 -13.84 -4.42 32.78
N PRO A 496 -14.51 -5.61 32.92
CA PRO A 496 -14.58 -6.35 34.18
C PRO A 496 -13.26 -7.02 34.55
N ILE A 497 -12.39 -7.30 33.57
CA ILE A 497 -11.04 -7.84 33.81
C ILE A 497 -10.02 -6.82 33.30
N VAL A 498 -9.01 -6.55 34.10
CA VAL A 498 -8.00 -5.53 33.82
C VAL A 498 -6.60 -6.11 33.96
N ILE A 499 -5.75 -5.85 32.97
CA ILE A 499 -4.32 -6.20 33.01
C ILE A 499 -3.53 -4.88 33.02
N LEU A 500 -2.75 -4.67 34.06
CA LEU A 500 -1.92 -3.46 34.22
C LEU A 500 -0.44 -3.88 34.12
N ASP A 501 0.22 -3.57 32.99
CA ASP A 501 1.64 -3.88 32.81
C ASP A 501 2.48 -2.64 33.20
N GLU A 502 3.07 -2.70 34.38
CA GLU A 502 3.90 -1.68 35.01
C GLU A 502 3.22 -0.29 35.16
N PRO A 503 2.06 -0.20 35.84
CA PRO A 503 1.25 1.02 35.85
C PRO A 503 1.94 2.22 36.51
N THR A 504 2.89 2.00 37.41
CA THR A 504 3.58 3.04 38.19
C THR A 504 4.99 3.35 37.74
N THR A 505 5.50 2.65 36.73
CA THR A 505 6.88 2.84 36.23
C THR A 505 7.07 4.24 35.64
N GLY A 506 8.18 4.89 36.01
CA GLY A 506 8.53 6.25 35.56
C GLY A 506 7.86 7.36 36.35
N LEU A 507 7.13 7.03 37.43
CA LEU A 507 6.58 8.00 38.38
C LEU A 507 7.49 8.10 39.61
N ASP A 508 7.53 9.29 40.21
CA ASP A 508 8.10 9.45 41.55
C ASP A 508 7.22 8.72 42.60
N ALA A 509 7.79 8.39 43.74
CA ALA A 509 7.13 7.58 44.76
C ALA A 509 5.87 8.23 45.37
N ALA A 510 5.73 9.56 45.36
CA ALA A 510 4.54 10.22 45.84
C ALA A 510 3.40 10.10 44.83
N THR A 511 3.68 10.41 43.58
CA THR A 511 2.73 10.26 42.45
C THR A 511 2.29 8.78 42.27
N ALA A 512 3.23 7.82 42.37
CA ALA A 512 2.92 6.40 42.30
C ALA A 512 1.96 5.95 43.40
N ARG A 513 2.18 6.37 44.65
CA ARG A 513 1.27 6.09 45.77
C ARG A 513 -0.10 6.74 45.62
N GLY A 514 -0.15 7.98 45.15
CA GLY A 514 -1.40 8.67 44.84
C GLY A 514 -2.22 7.89 43.77
N LEU A 515 -1.57 7.50 42.68
CA LEU A 515 -2.17 6.71 41.62
C LEU A 515 -2.65 5.35 42.12
N ALA A 516 -1.84 4.64 42.92
CA ALA A 516 -2.25 3.38 43.53
C ALA A 516 -3.53 3.52 44.36
N GLY A 517 -3.69 4.60 45.12
CA GLY A 517 -4.89 4.88 45.88
C GLY A 517 -6.14 5.16 45.04
N THR A 518 -6.01 5.83 43.90
CA THR A 518 -7.14 6.02 42.95
C THR A 518 -7.50 4.75 42.23
N LEU A 519 -6.49 3.98 41.83
CA LEU A 519 -6.68 2.67 41.19
C LEU A 519 -7.30 1.65 42.14
N ASP A 520 -7.01 1.66 43.44
CA ASP A 520 -7.65 0.80 44.40
C ASP A 520 -9.18 0.91 44.41
N ARG A 521 -9.68 2.15 44.32
CA ARG A 521 -11.15 2.41 44.26
C ARG A 521 -11.72 2.00 42.90
N TRP A 522 -10.99 2.29 41.81
CA TRP A 522 -11.45 1.93 40.46
C TRP A 522 -11.48 0.42 40.21
N LEU A 523 -10.57 -0.33 40.87
CA LEU A 523 -10.49 -1.78 40.77
C LEU A 523 -11.50 -2.51 41.65
N GLU A 524 -12.33 -1.84 42.45
CA GLU A 524 -13.34 -2.49 43.26
C GLU A 524 -14.34 -3.29 42.41
N GLY A 525 -14.49 -4.57 42.71
CA GLY A 525 -15.35 -5.49 41.96
C GLY A 525 -14.81 -5.98 40.63
N ARG A 526 -13.58 -5.60 40.24
CA ARG A 526 -12.92 -6.05 39.01
C ARG A 526 -11.86 -7.11 39.30
N THR A 527 -11.70 -8.05 38.40
CA THR A 527 -10.54 -8.95 38.40
C THR A 527 -9.34 -8.24 37.84
N ALA A 528 -8.20 -8.24 38.53
CA ALA A 528 -7.03 -7.53 38.08
C ALA A 528 -5.75 -8.39 38.07
N VAL A 529 -4.99 -8.30 36.98
CA VAL A 529 -3.64 -8.86 36.87
C VAL A 529 -2.67 -7.68 36.76
N MET A 530 -1.87 -7.46 37.80
CA MET A 530 -0.97 -6.34 37.90
C MET A 530 0.48 -6.81 37.78
N ILE A 531 1.14 -6.47 36.70
CA ILE A 531 2.54 -6.84 36.42
C ILE A 531 3.45 -5.73 36.90
N THR A 532 4.45 -6.08 37.69
CA THR A 532 5.44 -5.09 38.19
C THR A 532 6.77 -5.74 38.60
N HIS A 533 7.78 -4.93 38.71
CA HIS A 533 9.02 -5.26 39.38
C HIS A 533 9.07 -4.72 40.85
N ASP A 534 8.16 -3.81 41.19
CA ASP A 534 8.02 -3.20 42.53
C ASP A 534 6.58 -3.33 43.03
N PRO A 535 6.27 -4.40 43.79
CA PRO A 535 4.91 -4.66 44.29
C PRO A 535 4.44 -3.66 45.37
N GLU A 536 5.35 -2.93 46.03
CA GLU A 536 4.99 -1.97 47.08
C GLU A 536 4.31 -0.71 46.52
N LEU A 537 4.52 -0.44 45.23
CA LEU A 537 3.91 0.70 44.53
C LEU A 537 2.62 0.33 43.77
N LEU A 538 2.14 -0.91 43.91
CA LEU A 538 0.87 -1.34 43.33
C LEU A 538 -0.33 -0.97 44.21
N PRO A 539 -1.56 -0.93 43.64
CA PRO A 539 -2.78 -1.04 44.38
C PRO A 539 -2.83 -2.33 45.25
N ARG A 540 -3.73 -2.37 46.20
CA ARG A 540 -3.93 -3.56 47.03
C ARG A 540 -4.17 -4.78 46.17
N HIS A 541 -3.53 -5.90 46.51
CA HIS A 541 -3.65 -7.17 45.81
C HIS A 541 -3.82 -8.32 46.82
N ASP A 542 -4.57 -9.33 46.42
CA ASP A 542 -4.92 -10.46 47.30
C ASP A 542 -3.80 -11.49 47.31
N ARG A 543 -3.09 -11.66 46.18
CA ARG A 543 -2.06 -12.67 46.02
C ARG A 543 -0.92 -12.19 45.09
N GLN A 544 0.25 -12.73 45.34
CA GLN A 544 1.43 -12.50 44.52
C GLN A 544 1.87 -13.78 43.80
N LEU A 545 2.01 -13.72 42.48
CA LEU A 545 2.62 -14.75 41.64
C LEU A 545 4.02 -14.36 41.26
N ARG A 546 5.01 -15.23 41.48
CA ARG A 546 6.39 -15.01 41.06
C ARG A 546 6.70 -15.83 39.82
N LEU A 547 7.10 -15.18 38.73
CA LEU A 547 7.55 -15.83 37.50
C LEU A 547 9.09 -15.85 37.44
N GLY A 548 9.66 -16.94 36.90
CA GLY A 548 11.11 -17.05 36.73
C GLY A 548 11.87 -17.39 38.01
N GLY A 549 11.26 -18.17 38.91
CA GLY A 549 11.88 -18.76 40.09
C GLY A 549 12.26 -20.19 39.83
#